data_4481b12390934130e221d1c0e0b80083
#
_entry.id   4481b12390934130e221d1c0e0b80083
#
_cell.length_a   1.000
_cell.length_b   1.000
_cell.length_c   1.000
_cell.angle_alpha   90.00
_cell.angle_beta   90.00
_cell.angle_gamma   90.00
#
_symmetry.space_group_name_H-M   'P 1'
#
loop_
_entity.id
_entity.type
_entity.pdbx_description
1 polymer ?
#
loop_
_entity_poly.entity_id
_entity_poly.type
_entity_poly.pdbx_seq_one_letter_code
_entity_poly.pdbx_strand_id
1 'polypeptide(L)'
;WIADVGQGNIEEIDKVAYTAAGVNYGWRCYEGTATYNTTDCPEASTLTFPVTEYQHDVIDTDTGIRRCSVTGGFVYRGSQYPDLVGKYVFADYCTNEIGTVTADGSDGYAIKFSKPYPGNAFSSFGVDNDGELYVAGYESGDILKVVTNDLGVGDNAADAIRFYPNPAKSVLKISGSGNEMIELTIFNIEGKIVLTAATNREKEIDISSLKSGVYLIKSVKNGKNLGVQKLIID
;
A
#
# COMPACT_ATOMS: atom_id res chain seq x y z
N TRP A 1 0.22 -19.95 4.25
CA TRP A 1 -0.71 -18.88 4.55
C TRP A 1 -2.07 -19.23 3.96
N ILE A 2 -3.12 -18.99 4.71
CA ILE A 2 -4.50 -19.28 4.34
C ILE A 2 -5.30 -18.02 4.66
N ALA A 3 -6.11 -17.57 3.73
CA ALA A 3 -7.12 -16.56 3.98
C ALA A 3 -8.46 -17.29 4.06
N ASP A 4 -9.08 -17.27 5.22
CA ASP A 4 -10.34 -17.95 5.49
C ASP A 4 -11.47 -16.93 5.63
N VAL A 5 -12.50 -17.10 4.82
CA VAL A 5 -13.61 -16.15 4.75
C VAL A 5 -14.54 -16.38 5.93
N GLY A 6 -14.77 -15.33 6.71
CA GLY A 6 -15.71 -15.36 7.81
C GLY A 6 -17.17 -15.45 7.38
N GLN A 7 -18.04 -15.76 8.33
CA GLN A 7 -19.47 -15.90 8.06
C GLN A 7 -20.18 -14.53 7.97
N GLY A 8 -19.79 -13.56 8.76
CA GLY A 8 -20.49 -12.30 8.76
C GLY A 8 -19.89 -11.15 9.56
N ASN A 9 -18.81 -11.35 10.29
CA ASN A 9 -18.22 -10.32 11.12
C ASN A 9 -16.71 -10.21 11.01
N ILE A 10 -15.98 -11.32 10.83
CA ILE A 10 -14.52 -11.37 10.94
C ILE A 10 -13.94 -12.18 9.79
N GLU A 11 -12.98 -11.59 9.09
CA GLU A 11 -12.11 -12.27 8.14
C GLU A 11 -10.81 -12.65 8.83
N GLU A 12 -10.27 -13.84 8.54
CA GLU A 12 -9.08 -14.32 9.21
C GLU A 12 -7.97 -14.74 8.25
N ILE A 13 -6.74 -14.63 8.74
CA ILE A 13 -5.55 -15.09 8.03
C ILE A 13 -4.76 -16.01 8.94
N ASP A 14 -4.60 -17.25 8.47
CA ASP A 14 -3.88 -18.30 9.16
C ASP A 14 -2.49 -18.48 8.61
N LYS A 15 -1.62 -19.00 9.47
CA LYS A 15 -0.27 -19.37 9.10
C LYS A 15 0.13 -20.67 9.81
N VAL A 16 0.47 -21.68 9.03
CA VAL A 16 0.93 -22.97 9.55
C VAL A 16 2.19 -23.44 8.83
N ALA A 17 2.92 -24.35 9.45
CA ALA A 17 4.04 -25.01 8.78
C ALA A 17 3.52 -25.81 7.57
N TYR A 18 4.27 -25.83 6.47
CA TYR A 18 3.90 -26.59 5.27
C TYR A 18 3.79 -28.12 5.52
N THR A 19 4.38 -28.60 6.60
CA THR A 19 4.30 -30.01 7.04
C THR A 19 3.09 -30.29 7.93
N ALA A 20 2.33 -29.27 8.35
CA ALA A 20 1.14 -29.45 9.16
C ALA A 20 0.01 -30.09 8.33
N ALA A 21 -0.66 -31.06 8.92
CA ALA A 21 -1.78 -31.76 8.30
C ALA A 21 -2.92 -31.91 9.31
N GLY A 22 -4.17 -31.85 8.81
CA GLY A 22 -5.37 -32.03 9.63
C GLY A 22 -5.58 -30.94 10.67
N VAL A 23 -5.12 -29.72 10.40
CA VAL A 23 -5.28 -28.57 11.29
C VAL A 23 -6.74 -28.12 11.29
N ASN A 24 -7.28 -27.86 12.48
CA ASN A 24 -8.63 -27.36 12.68
C ASN A 24 -8.55 -25.87 13.05
N TYR A 25 -9.04 -24.98 12.18
CA TYR A 25 -9.03 -23.52 12.36
C TYR A 25 -10.25 -22.98 13.12
N GLY A 26 -11.16 -23.88 13.55
CA GLY A 26 -12.20 -23.51 14.51
C GLY A 26 -13.61 -23.36 13.93
N TRP A 27 -13.78 -23.25 12.64
CA TRP A 27 -15.12 -23.21 12.04
C TRP A 27 -15.89 -24.50 12.35
N ARG A 28 -17.14 -24.39 12.76
CA ARG A 28 -18.07 -23.24 12.97
C ARG A 28 -18.09 -22.72 14.40
N CYS A 29 -17.24 -23.23 15.27
CA CYS A 29 -17.23 -22.85 16.69
C CYS A 29 -16.79 -21.41 16.89
N TYR A 30 -15.87 -20.99 16.04
CA TYR A 30 -15.28 -19.65 16.03
C TYR A 30 -15.34 -19.05 14.63
N GLU A 31 -15.38 -17.73 14.58
CA GLU A 31 -15.15 -16.87 13.44
C GLU A 31 -14.01 -15.93 13.86
N GLY A 32 -12.82 -16.13 13.29
CA GLY A 32 -11.60 -15.55 13.85
C GLY A 32 -11.36 -16.05 15.30
N THR A 33 -11.09 -15.11 16.20
CA THR A 33 -10.98 -15.41 17.62
C THR A 33 -12.31 -15.31 18.39
N ALA A 34 -13.39 -14.88 17.74
CA ALA A 34 -14.70 -14.73 18.36
C ALA A 34 -15.52 -16.02 18.31
N THR A 35 -16.26 -16.30 19.34
CA THR A 35 -17.19 -17.43 19.36
C THR A 35 -18.34 -17.20 18.40
N TYR A 36 -18.67 -18.20 17.57
CA TYR A 36 -19.79 -18.16 16.65
C TYR A 36 -20.89 -19.14 17.06
N ASN A 37 -20.68 -20.46 16.91
CA ASN A 37 -21.63 -21.48 17.34
C ASN A 37 -20.91 -22.57 18.09
N THR A 38 -20.94 -22.51 19.40
CA THR A 38 -20.16 -23.37 20.31
C THR A 38 -20.84 -24.70 20.66
N THR A 39 -21.99 -25.03 20.02
CA THR A 39 -22.67 -26.31 20.24
C THR A 39 -21.82 -27.47 19.71
N ASP A 40 -21.51 -28.44 20.56
CA ASP A 40 -20.72 -29.63 20.23
C ASP A 40 -19.34 -29.30 19.66
N CYS A 41 -18.69 -28.30 20.20
CA CYS A 41 -17.35 -27.87 19.78
C CYS A 41 -16.25 -28.63 20.56
N PRO A 42 -15.08 -28.83 19.92
CA PRO A 42 -13.91 -29.32 20.64
C PRO A 42 -13.37 -28.25 21.60
N GLU A 43 -12.50 -28.65 22.51
CA GLU A 43 -11.80 -27.69 23.39
C GLU A 43 -10.98 -26.71 22.57
N ALA A 44 -11.10 -25.42 22.90
CA ALA A 44 -10.41 -24.33 22.20
C ALA A 44 -8.89 -24.54 22.10
N SER A 45 -8.29 -25.20 23.10
CA SER A 45 -6.86 -25.51 23.12
C SER A 45 -6.42 -26.51 22.04
N THR A 46 -7.37 -27.20 21.39
CA THR A 46 -7.10 -28.11 20.27
C THR A 46 -7.24 -27.44 18.88
N LEU A 47 -7.66 -26.20 18.86
CA LEU A 47 -7.84 -25.41 17.65
C LEU A 47 -6.60 -24.56 17.36
N THR A 48 -6.44 -24.21 16.10
CA THR A 48 -5.42 -23.27 15.66
C THR A 48 -6.13 -21.97 15.27
N PHE A 49 -5.88 -20.92 16.05
CA PHE A 49 -6.45 -19.61 15.80
C PHE A 49 -5.61 -18.83 14.78
N PRO A 50 -6.23 -17.83 14.07
CA PRO A 50 -5.55 -17.03 13.08
C PRO A 50 -4.37 -16.25 13.68
N VAL A 51 -3.38 -15.96 12.84
CA VAL A 51 -2.25 -15.09 13.21
C VAL A 51 -2.62 -13.62 13.18
N THR A 52 -3.67 -13.28 12.42
CA THR A 52 -4.28 -11.94 12.37
C THR A 52 -5.68 -12.02 11.78
N GLU A 53 -6.52 -11.06 12.11
CA GLU A 53 -7.91 -10.97 11.66
C GLU A 53 -8.33 -9.51 11.45
N TYR A 54 -9.42 -9.29 10.73
CA TYR A 54 -10.02 -7.96 10.60
C TYR A 54 -11.55 -8.04 10.55
N GLN A 55 -12.20 -6.98 11.02
CA GLN A 55 -13.64 -6.88 11.11
C GLN A 55 -14.27 -6.46 9.78
N HIS A 56 -15.56 -6.78 9.60
CA HIS A 56 -16.41 -6.22 8.54
C HIS A 56 -16.70 -4.74 8.79
N ASP A 57 -15.65 -3.95 8.98
CA ASP A 57 -15.76 -2.53 9.28
C ASP A 57 -16.25 -1.72 8.10
N VAL A 58 -17.07 -0.71 8.38
CA VAL A 58 -17.39 0.32 7.40
C VAL A 58 -16.18 1.22 7.22
N ILE A 59 -15.61 1.24 6.02
CA ILE A 59 -14.45 2.08 5.67
C ILE A 59 -14.85 3.42 5.06
N ASP A 60 -16.08 3.53 4.57
CA ASP A 60 -16.66 4.74 3.99
C ASP A 60 -18.10 4.89 4.47
N THR A 61 -18.33 5.86 5.35
CA THR A 61 -19.65 6.11 5.95
C THR A 61 -20.66 6.72 4.97
N ASP A 62 -20.18 7.42 3.93
CA ASP A 62 -21.04 8.09 2.96
C ASP A 62 -21.62 7.09 1.97
N THR A 63 -20.85 6.10 1.55
CA THR A 63 -21.27 5.06 0.62
C THR A 63 -21.70 3.77 1.31
N GLY A 64 -21.41 3.60 2.60
CA GLY A 64 -21.68 2.38 3.35
C GLY A 64 -20.77 1.20 2.97
N ILE A 65 -19.69 1.44 2.22
CA ILE A 65 -18.73 0.40 1.83
C ILE A 65 -18.04 -0.16 3.07
N ARG A 66 -18.06 -1.50 3.19
CA ARG A 66 -17.44 -2.24 4.28
C ARG A 66 -16.63 -3.42 3.75
N ARG A 67 -15.64 -3.84 4.52
CA ARG A 67 -14.94 -5.12 4.30
C ARG A 67 -15.90 -6.26 4.51
N CYS A 68 -15.76 -7.34 3.74
CA CYS A 68 -16.70 -8.44 3.83
C CYS A 68 -16.18 -9.81 3.39
N SER A 69 -15.08 -9.89 2.69
CA SER A 69 -14.60 -11.17 2.17
C SER A 69 -13.12 -11.10 1.78
N VAL A 70 -12.31 -11.80 2.51
CA VAL A 70 -10.88 -11.90 2.23
C VAL A 70 -10.64 -12.72 0.95
N THR A 71 -9.81 -12.21 0.07
CA THR A 71 -9.29 -12.94 -1.09
C THR A 71 -7.84 -13.28 -0.84
N GLY A 72 -7.54 -14.57 -0.70
CA GLY A 72 -6.19 -15.06 -0.44
C GLY A 72 -5.22 -14.78 -1.58
N GLY A 73 -3.96 -14.58 -1.22
CA GLY A 73 -2.90 -14.24 -2.14
C GLY A 73 -1.61 -14.97 -1.86
N PHE A 74 -0.49 -14.28 -1.91
CA PHE A 74 0.85 -14.87 -1.82
C PHE A 74 1.80 -14.06 -0.94
N VAL A 75 2.81 -14.73 -0.41
CA VAL A 75 3.99 -14.02 0.12
C VAL A 75 4.80 -13.50 -1.06
N TYR A 76 4.99 -12.18 -1.12
CA TYR A 76 5.74 -11.56 -2.20
C TYR A 76 7.23 -11.96 -2.13
N ARG A 77 7.76 -12.41 -3.27
CA ARG A 77 9.14 -12.86 -3.45
C ARG A 77 9.81 -12.29 -4.70
N GLY A 78 9.13 -11.37 -5.38
CA GLY A 78 9.69 -10.63 -6.50
C GLY A 78 10.81 -9.69 -6.08
N SER A 79 11.48 -9.11 -7.05
CA SER A 79 12.61 -8.20 -6.83
C SER A 79 12.30 -6.73 -7.14
N GLN A 80 11.19 -6.46 -7.82
CA GLN A 80 10.87 -5.10 -8.26
C GLN A 80 10.38 -4.20 -7.12
N TYR A 81 9.79 -4.77 -6.07
CA TYR A 81 9.24 -4.04 -4.93
C TYR A 81 9.84 -4.54 -3.61
N PRO A 82 11.05 -4.09 -3.23
CA PRO A 82 11.75 -4.55 -2.02
C PRO A 82 10.91 -4.43 -0.74
N ASP A 83 10.07 -3.41 -0.66
CA ASP A 83 9.21 -3.18 0.50
C ASP A 83 8.09 -4.21 0.67
N LEU A 84 7.77 -4.98 -0.37
CA LEU A 84 6.83 -6.10 -0.28
C LEU A 84 7.49 -7.41 0.11
N VAL A 85 8.80 -7.55 -0.05
CA VAL A 85 9.51 -8.82 0.17
C VAL A 85 9.21 -9.39 1.55
N GLY A 86 8.72 -10.63 1.56
CA GLY A 86 8.37 -11.36 2.78
C GLY A 86 6.99 -11.04 3.36
N LYS A 87 6.25 -10.05 2.84
CA LYS A 87 4.88 -9.77 3.26
C LYS A 87 3.90 -10.71 2.56
N TYR A 88 2.89 -11.18 3.29
CA TYR A 88 1.75 -11.84 2.67
C TYR A 88 0.81 -10.78 2.12
N VAL A 89 0.50 -10.85 0.84
CA VAL A 89 -0.38 -9.91 0.12
C VAL A 89 -1.70 -10.58 -0.16
N PHE A 90 -2.79 -9.92 0.15
CA PHE A 90 -4.17 -10.38 -0.01
C PHE A 90 -5.08 -9.23 -0.46
N ALA A 91 -6.36 -9.45 -0.65
CA ALA A 91 -7.33 -8.39 -0.94
C ALA A 91 -8.61 -8.58 -0.13
N ASP A 92 -9.42 -7.53 -0.05
CA ASP A 92 -10.83 -7.63 0.33
C ASP A 92 -11.70 -7.42 -0.91
N TYR A 93 -12.60 -8.37 -1.17
CA TYR A 93 -13.47 -8.39 -2.36
C TYR A 93 -14.43 -7.22 -2.41
N CYS A 94 -15.00 -6.81 -1.27
CA CYS A 94 -16.01 -5.76 -1.20
C CYS A 94 -15.45 -4.36 -1.33
N THR A 95 -14.35 -4.10 -0.64
CA THR A 95 -13.73 -2.77 -0.64
C THR A 95 -12.73 -2.59 -1.76
N ASN A 96 -12.31 -3.67 -2.40
CA ASN A 96 -11.24 -3.63 -3.40
C ASN A 96 -9.92 -3.05 -2.83
N GLU A 97 -9.68 -3.24 -1.54
CA GLU A 97 -8.39 -2.91 -0.92
C GLU A 97 -7.40 -4.05 -1.12
N ILE A 98 -6.14 -3.71 -1.31
CA ILE A 98 -5.04 -4.67 -1.19
C ILE A 98 -4.51 -4.59 0.24
N GLY A 99 -4.48 -5.73 0.92
CA GLY A 99 -3.93 -5.88 2.26
C GLY A 99 -2.53 -6.47 2.25
N THR A 100 -1.74 -6.11 3.24
CA THR A 100 -0.44 -6.75 3.51
C THR A 100 -0.37 -7.18 4.96
N VAL A 101 0.16 -8.37 5.20
CA VAL A 101 0.44 -8.88 6.55
C VAL A 101 1.95 -8.89 6.77
N THR A 102 2.38 -8.33 7.88
CA THR A 102 3.80 -8.23 8.25
C THR A 102 3.96 -8.63 9.71
N ALA A 103 5.04 -9.32 10.06
CA ALA A 103 5.39 -9.53 11.47
C ALA A 103 5.55 -8.18 12.18
N ASP A 104 4.95 -8.04 13.35
CA ASP A 104 4.94 -6.78 14.11
C ASP A 104 6.15 -6.61 15.04
N GLY A 105 7.03 -7.60 15.08
CA GLY A 105 8.23 -7.62 15.93
C GLY A 105 8.00 -8.14 17.35
N SER A 106 6.78 -8.58 17.69
CA SER A 106 6.40 -9.10 19.02
C SER A 106 5.70 -10.45 18.97
N ASP A 107 6.12 -11.33 18.05
CA ASP A 107 5.51 -12.62 17.74
C ASP A 107 4.10 -12.55 17.13
N GLY A 108 3.60 -11.35 16.84
CA GLY A 108 2.33 -11.08 16.19
C GLY A 108 2.46 -10.66 14.72
N TYR A 109 1.31 -10.41 14.11
CA TYR A 109 1.20 -9.95 12.73
C TYR A 109 0.23 -8.79 12.62
N ALA A 110 0.65 -7.75 11.92
CA ALA A 110 -0.16 -6.57 11.64
C ALA A 110 -0.64 -6.53 10.20
N ILE A 111 -1.89 -6.11 10.01
CA ILE A 111 -2.49 -5.86 8.69
C ILE A 111 -2.37 -4.38 8.37
N LYS A 112 -2.01 -4.08 7.12
CA LYS A 112 -2.08 -2.75 6.54
C LYS A 112 -2.85 -2.84 5.22
N PHE A 113 -3.89 -2.03 5.07
CA PHE A 113 -4.66 -1.90 3.83
C PHE A 113 -4.20 -0.72 2.98
N SER A 114 -4.32 -0.86 1.67
CA SER A 114 -4.22 0.24 0.72
C SER A 114 -5.46 1.13 0.79
N LYS A 115 -5.51 2.18 -0.02
CA LYS A 115 -6.78 2.80 -0.39
C LYS A 115 -7.58 1.82 -1.27
N PRO A 116 -8.93 1.93 -1.30
CA PRO A 116 -9.77 1.17 -2.21
C PRO A 116 -9.47 1.43 -3.69
N TYR A 117 -9.68 0.40 -4.53
CA TYR A 117 -9.63 0.47 -6.00
C TYR A 117 -10.99 0.07 -6.58
N PRO A 118 -12.03 0.93 -6.52
CA PRO A 118 -13.41 0.57 -6.83
C PRO A 118 -13.60 0.01 -8.23
N GLY A 119 -14.59 -0.89 -8.39
CA GLY A 119 -14.99 -1.46 -9.67
C GLY A 119 -14.17 -2.66 -10.12
N ASN A 120 -13.36 -3.25 -9.25
CA ASN A 120 -12.57 -4.43 -9.58
C ASN A 120 -13.17 -5.74 -9.04
N ALA A 121 -13.65 -5.78 -7.79
CA ALA A 121 -14.02 -7.01 -7.08
C ALA A 121 -12.88 -8.04 -7.17
N PHE A 122 -11.79 -7.78 -6.44
CA PHE A 122 -10.59 -8.62 -6.48
C PHE A 122 -10.89 -10.04 -6.02
N SER A 123 -10.74 -11.02 -6.91
CA SER A 123 -11.21 -12.38 -6.69
C SER A 123 -10.12 -13.45 -6.70
N SER A 124 -8.92 -13.13 -7.17
CA SER A 124 -7.82 -14.09 -7.25
C SER A 124 -6.47 -13.39 -7.42
N PHE A 125 -5.41 -14.10 -7.06
CA PHE A 125 -4.03 -13.66 -7.27
C PHE A 125 -3.25 -14.66 -8.12
N GLY A 126 -2.21 -14.18 -8.79
CA GLY A 126 -1.25 -14.97 -9.53
C GLY A 126 0.17 -14.43 -9.36
N VAL A 127 1.15 -15.27 -9.69
CA VAL A 127 2.58 -14.96 -9.62
C VAL A 127 3.21 -15.27 -10.96
N ASP A 128 4.02 -14.37 -11.50
CA ASP A 128 4.81 -14.65 -12.68
C ASP A 128 6.13 -15.38 -12.35
N ASN A 129 6.90 -15.71 -13.40
CA ASN A 129 8.18 -16.40 -13.23
C ASN A 129 9.25 -15.61 -12.48
N ASP A 130 9.09 -14.29 -12.40
CA ASP A 130 10.00 -13.39 -11.68
C ASP A 130 9.56 -13.16 -10.21
N GLY A 131 8.46 -13.80 -9.80
CA GLY A 131 7.88 -13.69 -8.46
C GLY A 131 7.05 -12.43 -8.24
N GLU A 132 6.71 -11.71 -9.32
CA GLU A 132 5.87 -10.53 -9.28
C GLU A 132 4.39 -10.92 -9.15
N LEU A 133 3.63 -10.16 -8.34
CA LEU A 133 2.23 -10.45 -8.06
C LEU A 133 1.27 -9.73 -8.99
N TYR A 134 0.21 -10.44 -9.33
CA TYR A 134 -0.93 -9.94 -10.09
C TYR A 134 -2.22 -10.28 -9.36
N VAL A 135 -3.22 -9.42 -9.50
CA VAL A 135 -4.57 -9.61 -8.96
C VAL A 135 -5.59 -9.51 -10.09
N ALA A 136 -6.57 -10.39 -10.07
CA ALA A 136 -7.67 -10.40 -11.03
C ALA A 136 -8.88 -9.66 -10.47
N GLY A 137 -9.37 -8.69 -11.25
CA GLY A 137 -10.64 -8.01 -10.99
C GLY A 137 -11.78 -8.73 -11.68
N TYR A 138 -12.72 -9.30 -10.92
CA TYR A 138 -13.86 -10.02 -11.47
C TYR A 138 -14.83 -9.10 -12.20
N GLU A 139 -15.11 -7.92 -11.65
CA GLU A 139 -16.03 -6.94 -12.27
C GLU A 139 -15.35 -6.17 -13.41
N SER A 140 -14.10 -5.77 -13.27
CA SER A 140 -13.38 -5.05 -14.31
C SER A 140 -12.97 -5.92 -15.49
N GLY A 141 -12.76 -7.23 -15.24
CA GLY A 141 -12.18 -8.15 -16.22
C GLY A 141 -10.66 -7.98 -16.43
N ASP A 142 -10.01 -7.16 -15.59
CA ASP A 142 -8.60 -6.84 -15.73
C ASP A 142 -7.72 -7.77 -14.89
N ILE A 143 -6.48 -7.94 -15.34
CA ILE A 143 -5.39 -8.48 -14.53
C ILE A 143 -4.42 -7.35 -14.24
N LEU A 144 -4.32 -6.96 -12.97
CA LEU A 144 -3.55 -5.82 -12.52
C LEU A 144 -2.28 -6.29 -11.80
N LYS A 145 -1.16 -5.63 -12.07
CA LYS A 145 0.07 -5.88 -11.32
C LYS A 145 0.00 -5.20 -9.95
N VAL A 146 0.34 -5.95 -8.91
CA VAL A 146 0.50 -5.38 -7.56
C VAL A 146 1.82 -4.64 -7.50
N VAL A 147 1.76 -3.35 -7.17
CA VAL A 147 2.91 -2.46 -7.09
C VAL A 147 2.90 -1.70 -5.76
N THR A 148 4.06 -1.27 -5.29
CA THR A 148 4.14 -0.29 -4.20
C THR A 148 4.45 1.09 -4.76
N ASN A 149 3.86 2.11 -4.16
CA ASN A 149 4.14 3.50 -4.53
C ASN A 149 5.47 4.02 -3.94
N ASP A 150 6.30 3.13 -3.37
CA ASP A 150 7.53 3.52 -2.65
C ASP A 150 8.75 3.77 -3.54
N LEU A 151 8.57 3.75 -4.86
CA LEU A 151 9.59 4.32 -5.76
C LEU A 151 9.33 5.81 -5.98
N GLY A 152 9.40 6.55 -4.89
CA GLY A 152 9.50 8.01 -4.90
C GLY A 152 8.26 8.71 -5.45
N VAL A 153 7.80 9.68 -4.67
CA VAL A 153 6.74 10.64 -4.95
C VAL A 153 5.34 10.15 -4.60
N GLY A 154 5.00 10.30 -3.32
CA GLY A 154 3.61 10.17 -2.88
C GLY A 154 2.70 11.08 -3.70
N ASP A 155 1.94 10.50 -4.61
CA ASP A 155 0.76 11.14 -5.17
C ASP A 155 -0.33 11.21 -4.08
N ASN A 156 -0.14 12.09 -3.11
CA ASN A 156 -1.26 12.67 -2.38
C ASN A 156 -1.95 13.62 -3.36
N ALA A 157 -2.90 13.12 -4.11
CA ALA A 157 -3.56 13.83 -5.21
C ALA A 157 -4.31 15.12 -4.79
N ALA A 158 -4.48 15.38 -3.50
CA ALA A 158 -5.11 16.60 -2.99
C ALA A 158 -4.11 17.77 -2.72
N ASP A 159 -2.81 17.46 -2.46
CA ASP A 159 -1.78 18.45 -2.16
C ASP A 159 -0.51 18.29 -3.03
N ALA A 160 -0.58 17.56 -4.13
CA ALA A 160 0.56 17.28 -4.98
C ALA A 160 1.13 18.57 -5.60
N ILE A 161 2.27 19.01 -5.07
CA ILE A 161 3.06 20.05 -5.69
C ILE A 161 3.72 19.47 -6.92
N ARG A 162 3.57 20.15 -8.06
CA ARG A 162 4.26 19.79 -9.30
C ARG A 162 5.20 20.90 -9.72
N PHE A 163 6.36 20.52 -10.19
CA PHE A 163 7.36 21.43 -10.71
C PHE A 163 7.28 21.48 -12.23
N TYR A 164 7.22 22.68 -12.79
CA TYR A 164 7.15 22.89 -14.24
C TYR A 164 7.92 24.14 -14.68
N PRO A 165 8.39 24.18 -15.93
CA PRO A 165 8.39 23.06 -16.89
C PRO A 165 9.32 21.93 -16.45
N ASN A 166 9.10 20.73 -16.95
CA ASN A 166 9.99 19.60 -16.76
C ASN A 166 9.98 18.76 -18.07
N PRO A 167 11.01 18.80 -18.90
CA PRO A 167 12.33 19.43 -18.72
C PRO A 167 12.32 20.95 -18.54
N ALA A 168 13.26 21.45 -17.72
CA ALA A 168 13.46 22.85 -17.42
C ALA A 168 14.78 23.38 -17.99
N LYS A 169 14.89 24.70 -18.21
CA LYS A 169 16.15 25.33 -18.67
C LYS A 169 16.79 26.22 -17.59
N SER A 170 16.10 27.23 -17.14
CA SER A 170 16.66 28.21 -16.20
C SER A 170 15.76 28.51 -15.01
N VAL A 171 14.46 28.21 -15.14
CA VAL A 171 13.44 28.57 -14.13
C VAL A 171 12.50 27.41 -13.90
N LEU A 172 12.11 27.22 -12.64
CA LEU A 172 11.03 26.33 -12.23
C LEU A 172 9.92 27.13 -11.55
N LYS A 173 8.69 26.66 -11.74
CA LYS A 173 7.49 27.10 -11.05
C LYS A 173 6.85 25.91 -10.34
N ILE A 174 5.98 26.18 -9.38
CA ILE A 174 5.19 25.16 -8.71
C ILE A 174 3.71 25.30 -9.03
N SER A 175 3.01 24.17 -9.15
CA SER A 175 1.55 24.09 -9.15
C SER A 175 1.10 23.23 -7.97
N GLY A 176 -0.07 23.50 -7.41
CA GLY A 176 -0.61 22.80 -6.24
C GLY A 176 -1.51 23.72 -5.42
N SER A 177 -2.15 23.24 -4.37
CA SER A 177 -3.06 24.05 -3.54
C SER A 177 -2.31 24.90 -2.52
N GLY A 178 -2.71 26.18 -2.40
CA GLY A 178 -2.23 27.10 -1.37
C GLY A 178 -1.07 28.02 -1.81
N ASN A 179 -0.92 29.13 -1.09
CA ASN A 179 0.14 30.14 -1.32
C ASN A 179 1.21 30.13 -0.21
N GLU A 180 1.29 29.04 0.54
CA GLU A 180 2.25 28.89 1.61
C GLU A 180 3.66 28.63 1.09
N MET A 181 4.66 28.99 1.90
CA MET A 181 6.07 28.78 1.57
C MET A 181 6.44 27.30 1.63
N ILE A 182 7.19 26.85 0.64
CA ILE A 182 7.69 25.51 0.49
C ILE A 182 9.20 25.55 0.42
N GLU A 183 9.86 24.78 1.24
CA GLU A 183 11.30 24.58 1.23
C GLU A 183 11.66 23.48 0.22
N LEU A 184 12.63 23.75 -0.62
CA LEU A 184 13.09 22.88 -1.68
C LEU A 184 14.55 22.55 -1.51
N THR A 185 14.90 21.30 -1.76
CA THR A 185 16.28 20.82 -1.84
C THR A 185 16.45 20.03 -3.13
N ILE A 186 17.38 20.44 -3.98
CA ILE A 186 17.71 19.76 -5.23
C ILE A 186 19.01 18.99 -5.03
N PHE A 187 18.99 17.71 -5.40
CA PHE A 187 20.12 16.78 -5.33
C PHE A 187 20.52 16.35 -6.73
N ASN A 188 21.80 16.17 -6.96
CA ASN A 188 22.28 15.46 -8.16
C ASN A 188 22.12 13.93 -7.98
N ILE A 189 22.44 13.18 -9.03
CA ILE A 189 22.34 11.70 -9.03
C ILE A 189 23.25 11.00 -7.99
N GLU A 190 24.26 11.69 -7.48
CA GLU A 190 25.16 11.20 -6.41
C GLU A 190 24.61 11.50 -5.00
N GLY A 191 23.42 12.14 -4.89
CA GLY A 191 22.79 12.51 -3.63
C GLY A 191 23.37 13.80 -3.00
N LYS A 192 24.23 14.54 -3.72
CA LYS A 192 24.78 15.81 -3.25
C LYS A 192 23.78 16.94 -3.44
N ILE A 193 23.58 17.76 -2.41
CA ILE A 193 22.76 18.98 -2.51
C ILE A 193 23.46 19.97 -3.45
N VAL A 194 22.73 20.41 -4.48
CA VAL A 194 23.23 21.36 -5.48
C VAL A 194 22.48 22.69 -5.45
N LEU A 195 21.25 22.71 -4.87
CA LEU A 195 20.50 23.94 -4.67
C LEU A 195 19.50 23.77 -3.52
N THR A 196 19.33 24.85 -2.73
CA THR A 196 18.23 24.98 -1.77
C THR A 196 17.49 26.27 -2.03
N ALA A 197 16.18 26.26 -1.98
CA ALA A 197 15.34 27.43 -2.19
C ALA A 197 14.07 27.35 -1.34
N ALA A 198 13.44 28.50 -1.12
CA ALA A 198 12.09 28.58 -0.58
C ALA A 198 11.22 29.33 -1.58
N THR A 199 10.06 28.79 -1.89
CA THR A 199 9.16 29.33 -2.91
C THR A 199 7.69 29.15 -2.55
N ASN A 200 6.82 29.83 -3.28
CA ASN A 200 5.38 29.65 -3.31
C ASN A 200 4.90 29.72 -4.77
N ARG A 201 3.59 29.66 -5.01
CA ARG A 201 3.01 29.68 -6.37
C ARG A 201 3.38 30.90 -7.21
N GLU A 202 3.69 32.02 -6.59
CA GLU A 202 3.94 33.30 -7.26
C GLU A 202 5.42 33.51 -7.59
N LYS A 203 6.30 32.71 -6.98
CA LYS A 203 7.74 32.92 -7.03
C LYS A 203 8.42 31.86 -7.88
N GLU A 204 9.17 32.30 -8.87
CA GLU A 204 10.00 31.42 -9.70
C GLU A 204 11.28 31.01 -8.95
N ILE A 205 11.75 29.82 -9.25
CA ILE A 205 13.00 29.28 -8.72
C ILE A 205 14.04 29.36 -9.84
N ASP A 206 15.10 30.11 -9.60
CA ASP A 206 16.24 30.18 -10.52
C ASP A 206 17.09 28.92 -10.39
N ILE A 207 17.19 28.16 -11.48
CA ILE A 207 18.01 26.95 -11.62
C ILE A 207 19.09 27.10 -12.70
N SER A 208 19.35 28.31 -13.19
CA SER A 208 20.30 28.58 -14.27
C SER A 208 21.75 28.17 -13.93
N SER A 209 22.07 28.04 -12.64
CA SER A 209 23.38 27.55 -12.17
C SER A 209 23.56 26.03 -12.29
N LEU A 210 22.50 25.28 -12.55
CA LEU A 210 22.55 23.84 -12.68
C LEU A 210 22.85 23.43 -14.12
N LYS A 211 23.69 22.42 -14.28
CA LYS A 211 24.04 21.87 -15.60
C LYS A 211 22.92 20.97 -16.12
N SER A 212 22.87 20.80 -17.45
CA SER A 212 21.98 19.79 -18.06
C SER A 212 22.19 18.41 -17.43
N GLY A 213 21.08 17.75 -17.09
CA GLY A 213 21.13 16.47 -16.40
C GLY A 213 19.86 16.12 -15.65
N VAL A 214 19.93 15.00 -14.89
CA VAL A 214 18.86 14.50 -14.04
C VAL A 214 19.12 14.85 -12.60
N TYR A 215 18.11 15.33 -11.91
CA TYR A 215 18.14 15.76 -10.51
C TYR A 215 16.92 15.21 -9.77
N LEU A 216 17.01 15.22 -8.44
CA LEU A 216 15.90 14.95 -7.54
C LEU A 216 15.57 16.23 -6.76
N ILE A 217 14.31 16.62 -6.74
CA ILE A 217 13.84 17.76 -5.98
C ILE A 217 12.93 17.30 -4.85
N LYS A 218 13.37 17.55 -3.60
CA LYS A 218 12.62 17.29 -2.38
C LYS A 218 11.90 18.54 -1.94
N SER A 219 10.63 18.43 -1.58
CA SER A 219 9.81 19.54 -1.07
C SER A 219 9.34 19.27 0.37
N VAL A 220 9.39 20.31 1.20
CA VAL A 220 8.98 20.28 2.60
C VAL A 220 8.11 21.53 2.87
N LYS A 221 7.00 21.35 3.59
CA LYS A 221 6.10 22.43 4.02
C LYS A 221 5.85 22.31 5.51
N ASN A 222 6.15 23.35 6.26
CA ASN A 222 5.98 23.37 7.73
C ASN A 222 6.59 22.13 8.43
N GLY A 223 7.78 21.71 7.98
CA GLY A 223 8.46 20.51 8.50
C GLY A 223 7.91 19.17 7.99
N LYS A 224 6.79 19.16 7.24
CA LYS A 224 6.21 17.95 6.66
C LYS A 224 6.80 17.71 5.26
N ASN A 225 7.33 16.51 5.02
CA ASN A 225 7.80 16.10 3.70
C ASN A 225 6.59 15.93 2.74
N LEU A 226 6.61 16.62 1.61
CA LEU A 226 5.59 16.56 0.56
C LEU A 226 5.97 15.61 -0.57
N GLY A 227 7.20 15.10 -0.57
CA GLY A 227 7.68 14.15 -1.55
C GLY A 227 8.98 14.57 -2.25
N VAL A 228 9.44 13.69 -3.13
CA VAL A 228 10.61 13.88 -4.00
C VAL A 228 10.18 13.69 -5.44
N GLN A 229 10.60 14.55 -6.36
CA GLN A 229 10.27 14.47 -7.78
C GLN A 229 11.54 14.46 -8.63
N LYS A 230 11.48 13.76 -9.77
CA LYS A 230 12.52 13.82 -10.81
C LYS A 230 12.42 15.14 -11.54
N LEU A 231 13.55 15.83 -11.68
CA LEU A 231 13.72 17.05 -12.46
C LEU A 231 14.73 16.79 -13.57
N ILE A 232 14.39 17.16 -14.78
CA ILE A 232 15.28 17.14 -15.96
C ILE A 232 15.62 18.58 -16.30
N ILE A 233 16.90 18.88 -16.49
CA ILE A 233 17.40 20.20 -16.93
C ILE A 233 18.05 19.99 -18.31
N ASP A 234 17.61 20.79 -19.29
CA ASP A 234 18.11 20.82 -20.67
C ASP A 234 19.21 21.87 -20.85
#